data_22738ff60fa33390f82314773520cd3f
#
_entry.id   22738ff60fa33390f82314773520cd3f
#
_cell.length_a   1.000
_cell.length_b   1.000
_cell.length_c   1.000
_cell.angle_alpha   90.00
_cell.angle_beta   90.00
_cell.angle_gamma   90.00
#
_symmetry.space_group_name_H-M   'P 1'
#
loop_
_entity.id
_entity.type
_entity.pdbx_description
1 polymer ?
#
loop_
_entity_poly.entity_id
_entity_poly.type
_entity_poly.pdbx_seq_one_letter_code
_entity_poly.pdbx_strand_id
1 'polypeptide(L)'
;MPTTYFHNPRCSKSRAALALLQARGVEPQLVAYLEQPPSIAELGTLLRQLGMTDARALMRQGEAEYKELGLDNPALPQEALIAALAAHPRLIERPIFIHGERAVIGRPPERVLELL
;
A
#
# COMPACT_ATOMS: atom_id res chain seq x y z
N MET A 1 -4.55 17.41 -9.24
CA MET A 1 -4.84 16.49 -8.14
C MET A 1 -3.55 15.98 -7.53
N PRO A 2 -3.46 15.89 -6.19
CA PRO A 2 -2.24 15.41 -5.57
C PRO A 2 -1.98 13.95 -5.89
N THR A 3 -0.70 13.61 -6.01
CA THR A 3 -0.27 12.23 -6.20
C THR A 3 0.70 11.85 -5.09
N THR A 4 0.54 10.64 -4.57
CA THR A 4 1.38 10.10 -3.50
C THR A 4 1.80 8.70 -3.86
N TYR A 5 3.02 8.33 -3.49
CA TYR A 5 3.57 7.03 -3.81
C TYR A 5 4.23 6.42 -2.57
N PHE A 6 3.70 5.29 -2.13
CA PHE A 6 4.31 4.51 -1.05
C PHE A 6 5.45 3.71 -1.65
N HIS A 7 6.66 4.12 -1.33
CA HIS A 7 7.88 3.65 -1.98
C HIS A 7 8.77 2.85 -1.04
N ASN A 8 9.27 1.74 -1.56
CA ASN A 8 10.37 1.00 -0.96
C ASN A 8 11.52 0.95 -1.98
N PRO A 9 12.58 1.76 -1.79
CA PRO A 9 13.66 1.83 -2.79
C PRO A 9 14.45 0.53 -2.94
N ARG A 10 14.32 -0.40 -2.00
CA ARG A 10 14.95 -1.72 -2.08
C ARG A 10 14.13 -2.72 -2.87
N CYS A 11 12.89 -2.39 -3.20
CA CYS A 11 11.99 -3.28 -3.94
C CYS A 11 12.06 -2.96 -5.43
N SER A 12 12.41 -3.94 -6.25
CA SER A 12 12.52 -3.74 -7.70
C SER A 12 11.19 -3.33 -8.33
N LYS A 13 10.07 -3.88 -7.87
CA LYS A 13 8.75 -3.53 -8.37
C LYS A 13 8.37 -2.10 -8.01
N SER A 14 8.76 -1.65 -6.83
CA SER A 14 8.54 -0.27 -6.41
C SER A 14 9.32 0.71 -7.27
N ARG A 15 10.58 0.39 -7.57
CA ARG A 15 11.40 1.22 -8.47
C ARG A 15 10.84 1.22 -9.90
N ALA A 16 10.43 0.06 -10.40
CA ALA A 16 9.91 -0.07 -11.76
C ALA A 16 8.63 0.73 -11.97
N ALA A 17 7.69 0.63 -11.04
CA ALA A 17 6.43 1.36 -11.13
C ALA A 17 6.65 2.88 -11.06
N LEU A 18 7.55 3.33 -10.18
CA LEU A 18 7.88 4.75 -10.09
C LEU A 18 8.48 5.27 -11.39
N ALA A 19 9.37 4.48 -12.02
CA ALA A 19 9.95 4.85 -13.30
C ALA A 19 8.90 5.01 -14.39
N LEU A 20 7.87 4.15 -14.40
CA LEU A 20 6.76 4.26 -15.35
C LEU A 20 5.99 5.57 -15.16
N LEU A 21 5.73 5.97 -13.91
CA LEU A 21 5.07 7.23 -13.61
C LEU A 21 5.92 8.41 -14.05
N GLN A 22 7.21 8.40 -13.76
CA GLN A 22 8.13 9.47 -14.14
C GLN A 22 8.24 9.60 -15.65
N ALA A 23 8.21 8.49 -16.39
CA ALA A 23 8.22 8.50 -17.84
C ALA A 23 6.96 9.16 -18.43
N ARG A 24 5.88 9.23 -17.66
CA ARG A 24 4.64 9.92 -18.04
C ARG A 24 4.57 11.35 -17.50
N GLY A 25 5.66 11.87 -16.94
CA GLY A 25 5.72 13.20 -16.37
C GLY A 25 5.06 13.36 -15.02
N VAL A 26 4.82 12.24 -14.32
CA VAL A 26 4.21 12.25 -12.99
C VAL A 26 5.30 12.16 -11.92
N GLU A 27 5.37 13.18 -11.07
CA GLU A 27 6.32 13.22 -9.95
C GLU A 27 5.52 13.18 -8.64
N PRO A 28 5.19 11.99 -8.13
CA PRO A 28 4.40 11.89 -6.92
C PRO A 28 5.22 12.23 -5.68
N GLN A 29 4.53 12.63 -4.62
CA GLN A 29 5.16 12.77 -3.31
C GLN A 29 5.52 11.37 -2.81
N LEU A 30 6.81 11.13 -2.57
CA LEU A 30 7.28 9.83 -2.10
C LEU A 30 7.09 9.72 -0.59
N VAL A 31 6.53 8.60 -0.16
CA VAL A 31 6.38 8.27 1.26
C VAL A 31 7.18 7.00 1.53
N ALA A 32 8.22 7.13 2.34
CA ALA A 32 9.02 5.99 2.81
C ALA A 32 8.26 5.30 3.94
N TYR A 33 7.24 4.53 3.58
CA TYR A 33 6.26 3.99 4.53
C TYR A 33 6.85 3.05 5.58
N LEU A 34 8.03 2.47 5.33
CA LEU A 34 8.72 1.64 6.31
C LEU A 34 9.34 2.47 7.43
N GLU A 35 9.71 3.71 7.15
CA GLU A 35 10.31 4.64 8.10
C GLU A 35 9.28 5.60 8.67
N GLN A 36 8.26 5.91 7.88
CA GLN A 36 7.15 6.79 8.25
C GLN A 36 5.84 6.05 8.03
N PRO A 37 5.50 5.08 8.92
CA PRO A 37 4.31 4.26 8.73
C PRO A 37 3.04 5.09 8.70
N PRO A 38 2.07 4.73 7.86
CA PRO A 38 0.79 5.42 7.87
C PRO A 38 0.04 5.16 9.17
N SER A 39 -0.74 6.14 9.60
CA SER A 39 -1.60 6.02 10.77
C SER A 39 -2.79 5.10 10.48
N ILE A 40 -3.51 4.71 11.54
CA ILE A 40 -4.75 3.93 11.39
C ILE A 40 -5.75 4.69 10.52
N ALA A 41 -5.90 6.00 10.73
CA ALA A 41 -6.82 6.82 9.93
C ALA A 41 -6.40 6.87 8.46
N GLU A 42 -5.10 7.03 8.19
CA GLU A 42 -4.57 7.04 6.83
C GLU A 42 -4.76 5.71 6.12
N LEU A 43 -4.58 4.59 6.83
CA LEU A 43 -4.82 3.26 6.29
C LEU A 43 -6.29 3.03 5.97
N GLY A 44 -7.20 3.51 6.82
CA GLY A 44 -8.63 3.44 6.54
C GLY A 44 -8.99 4.19 5.27
N THR A 45 -8.44 5.38 5.07
CA THR A 45 -8.63 6.16 3.85
C THR A 45 -8.05 5.41 2.65
N LEU A 46 -6.86 4.85 2.80
CA LEU A 46 -6.20 4.11 1.72
C LEU A 46 -7.02 2.91 1.27
N LEU A 47 -7.60 2.16 2.20
CA LEU A 47 -8.45 1.03 1.87
C LEU A 47 -9.65 1.47 1.02
N ARG A 48 -10.27 2.60 1.38
CA ARG A 48 -11.38 3.16 0.59
C ARG A 48 -10.91 3.54 -0.82
N GLN A 49 -9.75 4.19 -0.92
CA GLN A 49 -9.19 4.59 -2.22
C GLN A 49 -8.85 3.38 -3.09
N LEU A 50 -8.45 2.28 -2.47
CA LEU A 50 -8.15 1.01 -3.17
C LEU A 50 -9.42 0.20 -3.49
N GLY A 51 -10.56 0.57 -2.91
CA GLY A 51 -11.81 -0.18 -3.07
C GLY A 51 -11.80 -1.50 -2.35
N MET A 52 -11.02 -1.62 -1.28
CA MET A 52 -10.89 -2.86 -0.52
C MET A 52 -11.81 -2.86 0.70
N THR A 53 -12.55 -3.95 0.89
CA THR A 53 -13.44 -4.14 2.05
C THR A 53 -12.79 -4.95 3.16
N ASP A 54 -11.71 -5.67 2.85
CA ASP A 54 -10.96 -6.47 3.83
C ASP A 54 -9.50 -6.02 3.81
N ALA A 55 -8.99 -5.58 4.95
CA ALA A 55 -7.63 -5.09 5.07
C ALA A 55 -6.58 -6.15 4.73
N ARG A 56 -6.94 -7.45 4.78
CA ARG A 56 -6.03 -8.52 4.37
C ARG A 56 -5.63 -8.41 2.90
N ALA A 57 -6.48 -7.81 2.06
CA ALA A 57 -6.16 -7.59 0.64
C ALA A 57 -4.98 -6.63 0.46
N LEU A 58 -4.69 -5.80 1.46
CA LEU A 58 -3.56 -4.89 1.46
C LEU A 58 -2.31 -5.51 2.10
N MET A 59 -2.41 -6.73 2.63
CA MET A 59 -1.32 -7.39 3.36
C MET A 59 -0.51 -8.31 2.49
N ARG A 60 0.80 -8.33 2.76
CA ARG A 60 1.72 -9.32 2.23
C ARG A 60 1.58 -10.60 3.04
N GLN A 61 0.68 -11.47 2.62
CA GLN A 61 0.31 -12.68 3.37
C GLN A 61 1.43 -13.71 3.45
N GLY A 62 2.45 -13.58 2.62
CA GLY A 62 3.64 -14.44 2.68
C GLY A 62 4.66 -14.03 3.73
N GLU A 63 4.49 -12.88 4.38
CA GLU A 63 5.40 -12.46 5.44
C GLU A 63 5.18 -13.25 6.73
N ALA A 64 6.29 -13.49 7.46
CA ALA A 64 6.22 -14.23 8.72
C ALA A 64 5.26 -13.57 9.72
N GLU A 65 5.23 -12.25 9.78
CA GLU A 65 4.36 -11.50 10.68
C GLU A 65 2.88 -11.81 10.47
N TYR A 66 2.48 -12.10 9.24
CA TYR A 66 1.08 -12.42 8.95
C TYR A 66 0.64 -13.68 9.73
N LYS A 67 1.46 -14.71 9.72
CA LYS A 67 1.20 -15.95 10.47
C LYS A 67 1.38 -15.78 11.97
N GLU A 68 2.47 -15.12 12.37
CA GLU A 68 2.81 -14.95 13.79
C GLU A 68 1.74 -14.16 14.54
N LEU A 69 1.13 -13.19 13.87
CA LEU A 69 0.07 -12.36 14.46
C LEU A 69 -1.31 -12.98 14.30
N GLY A 70 -1.42 -14.13 13.63
CA GLY A 70 -2.69 -14.80 13.42
C GLY A 70 -3.68 -14.00 12.59
N LEU A 71 -3.20 -13.24 11.61
CA LEU A 71 -4.02 -12.33 10.83
C LEU A 71 -4.96 -13.03 9.85
N ASP A 72 -4.77 -14.33 9.64
CA ASP A 72 -5.68 -15.16 8.84
C ASP A 72 -6.93 -15.58 9.62
N ASN A 73 -6.99 -15.30 10.91
CA ASN A 73 -8.15 -15.63 11.74
C ASN A 73 -9.38 -14.85 11.27
N PRO A 74 -10.44 -15.52 10.76
CA PRO A 74 -11.63 -14.84 10.24
C PRO A 74 -12.43 -14.08 11.29
N ALA A 75 -12.19 -14.36 12.58
CA ALA A 75 -12.89 -13.67 13.67
C ALA A 75 -12.30 -12.27 13.96
N LEU A 76 -11.14 -11.93 13.39
CA LEU A 76 -10.54 -10.62 13.65
C LEU A 76 -11.36 -9.50 12.98
N PRO A 77 -11.71 -8.44 13.73
CA PRO A 77 -12.39 -7.29 13.13
C PRO A 77 -11.44 -6.47 12.26
N GLN A 78 -12.02 -5.70 11.34
CA GLN A 78 -11.25 -4.83 10.44
C GLN A 78 -10.32 -3.90 11.21
N GLU A 79 -10.77 -3.35 12.33
CA GLU A 79 -9.97 -2.46 13.17
C GLU A 79 -8.67 -3.09 13.64
N ALA A 80 -8.73 -4.37 14.02
CA ALA A 80 -7.54 -5.11 14.46
C ALA A 80 -6.57 -5.32 13.29
N LEU A 81 -7.09 -5.57 12.10
CA LEU A 81 -6.27 -5.75 10.90
C LEU A 81 -5.57 -4.44 10.52
N ILE A 82 -6.28 -3.32 10.57
CA ILE A 82 -5.71 -2.00 10.28
C ILE A 82 -4.65 -1.65 11.31
N ALA A 83 -4.90 -1.94 12.60
CA ALA A 83 -3.93 -1.70 13.66
C ALA A 83 -2.64 -2.51 13.43
N ALA A 84 -2.77 -3.74 12.95
CA ALA A 84 -1.61 -4.58 12.63
C ALA A 84 -0.79 -3.97 11.49
N LEU A 85 -1.44 -3.44 10.45
CA LEU A 85 -0.75 -2.76 9.35
C LEU A 85 0.01 -1.53 9.83
N ALA A 86 -0.59 -0.74 10.73
CA ALA A 86 0.05 0.45 11.28
C ALA A 86 1.26 0.09 12.14
N ALA A 87 1.17 -0.98 12.93
CA ALA A 87 2.24 -1.42 13.81
C ALA A 87 3.35 -2.17 13.06
N HIS A 88 3.03 -2.79 11.94
CA HIS A 88 3.95 -3.63 11.17
C HIS A 88 3.93 -3.23 9.69
N PRO A 89 4.55 -2.09 9.32
CA PRO A 89 4.46 -1.57 7.94
C PRO A 89 5.02 -2.53 6.89
N ARG A 90 5.86 -3.49 7.27
CA ARG A 90 6.34 -4.52 6.33
C ARG A 90 5.21 -5.39 5.78
N LEU A 91 4.06 -5.44 6.46
CA LEU A 91 2.90 -6.17 5.99
C LEU A 91 2.19 -5.48 4.83
N ILE A 92 2.40 -4.16 4.64
CA ILE A 92 1.70 -3.40 3.60
C ILE A 92 2.20 -3.84 2.22
N GLU A 93 1.28 -4.17 1.32
CA GLU A 93 1.62 -4.43 -0.08
C GLU A 93 2.23 -3.19 -0.72
N ARG A 94 3.09 -3.40 -1.70
CA ARG A 94 3.87 -2.34 -2.34
C ARG A 94 4.12 -2.64 -3.81
N PRO A 95 4.31 -1.63 -4.63
CA PRO A 95 4.13 -0.20 -4.32
C PRO A 95 2.66 0.19 -4.36
N ILE A 96 2.34 1.35 -3.77
CA ILE A 96 0.99 1.90 -3.82
C ILE A 96 1.06 3.30 -4.42
N PHE A 97 0.28 3.55 -5.45
CA PHE A 97 0.15 4.85 -6.09
C PHE A 97 -1.24 5.41 -5.80
N ILE A 98 -1.27 6.63 -5.28
CA ILE A 98 -2.51 7.33 -4.93
C ILE A 98 -2.62 8.55 -5.83
N HIS A 99 -3.74 8.68 -6.52
CA HIS A 99 -4.04 9.83 -7.38
C HIS A 99 -5.44 10.34 -7.02
N GLY A 100 -5.48 11.44 -6.26
CA GLY A 100 -6.74 12.00 -5.78
C GLY A 100 -7.44 11.05 -4.82
N GLU A 101 -8.64 10.60 -5.19
CA GLU A 101 -9.46 9.72 -4.36
C GLU A 101 -9.32 8.25 -4.72
N ARG A 102 -8.39 7.92 -5.63
CA ARG A 102 -8.19 6.54 -6.09
C ARG A 102 -6.76 6.10 -5.82
N ALA A 103 -6.59 4.81 -5.57
CA ALA A 103 -5.28 4.22 -5.37
C ALA A 103 -5.22 2.86 -6.06
N VAL A 104 -4.00 2.41 -6.33
CA VAL A 104 -3.76 1.11 -6.95
C VAL A 104 -2.46 0.52 -6.40
N ILE A 105 -2.42 -0.81 -6.26
CA ILE A 105 -1.17 -1.53 -5.97
C ILE A 105 -0.49 -1.80 -7.31
N GLY A 106 0.77 -1.39 -7.43
CA GLY A 106 1.55 -1.54 -8.66
C GLY A 106 2.11 -2.95 -8.85
N ARG A 107 1.26 -3.93 -8.92
CA ARG A 107 1.62 -5.33 -9.17
C ARG A 107 0.66 -5.97 -10.17
N PRO A 108 1.10 -6.11 -11.44
CA PRO A 108 2.41 -5.72 -11.98
C PRO A 108 2.61 -4.19 -11.98
N PRO A 109 3.85 -3.71 -12.14
CA PRO A 109 4.14 -2.26 -12.06
C PRO A 109 3.29 -1.39 -12.98
N GLU A 110 2.94 -1.88 -14.16
CA GLU A 110 2.14 -1.17 -15.16
C GLU A 110 0.75 -0.75 -14.63
N ARG A 111 0.26 -1.38 -13.58
CA ARG A 111 -1.04 -1.05 -12.99
C ARG A 111 -1.12 0.39 -12.49
N VAL A 112 0.03 0.99 -12.13
CA VAL A 112 0.02 2.39 -11.70
C VAL A 112 -0.48 3.33 -12.80
N LEU A 113 -0.35 2.94 -14.07
CA LEU A 113 -0.82 3.73 -15.20
C LEU A 113 -2.34 3.77 -15.31
N GLU A 114 -3.05 2.87 -14.64
CA GLU A 114 -4.52 2.81 -14.68
C GLU A 114 -5.18 4.06 -14.09
N LEU A 115 -4.47 4.80 -13.24
CA LEU A 115 -5.00 6.00 -12.61
C LEU A 115 -4.64 7.30 -13.35
N LEU A 116 -3.94 7.20 -14.46
CA LEU A 116 -3.54 8.39 -15.22
C LEU A 116 -4.57 8.80 -16.29
#